data_9dfc2bd0412a4f2d189a3f05515a7c01
#
_entry.id   9dfc2bd0412a4f2d189a3f05515a7c01
#
_cell.length_a   1.000
_cell.length_b   1.000
_cell.length_c   1.000
_cell.angle_alpha   90.00
_cell.angle_beta   90.00
_cell.angle_gamma   90.00
#
_symmetry.space_group_name_H-M   'P 1'
#
loop_
_entity.id
_entity.type
_entity.pdbx_description
1 polymer ?
#
loop_
_entity_poly.entity_id
_entity_poly.type
_entity_poly.pdbx_seq_one_letter_code
_entity_poly.pdbx_strand_id
1 'polypeptide(L)'
;MKQFIQSVIFNVRIIVAIIMDFFTELYVEKAYAGRISTTELVNRIYNFCEVYSGRVMYPYQGQFSKRIIRSVLENDGAEITALFSRQSGKTETVAITVGGLMIILPQLANMPMFLDDPRLQMFKDGFWVGIFAPSQRQAQTTYNRMRGRMQCKEAQVNKD
;
A
#
# COMPACT_ATOMS: atom_id res chain seq x y z
N MET A 1 3.25 17.57 -22.46
CA MET A 1 2.00 17.55 -21.67
C MET A 1 1.07 16.38 -22.04
N LYS A 2 0.71 16.17 -23.31
CA LYS A 2 -0.15 15.02 -23.72
C LYS A 2 0.43 13.64 -23.37
N GLN A 3 1.72 13.42 -23.59
CA GLN A 3 2.39 12.13 -23.24
C GLN A 3 2.43 11.88 -21.72
N PHE A 4 2.60 12.93 -20.92
CA PHE A 4 2.55 12.81 -19.46
C PHE A 4 1.16 12.42 -18.96
N ILE A 5 0.12 13.05 -19.50
CA ILE A 5 -1.28 12.73 -19.17
C ILE A 5 -1.63 11.30 -19.60
N GLN A 6 -1.19 10.86 -20.77
CA GLN A 6 -1.42 9.50 -21.25
C GLN A 6 -0.69 8.45 -20.39
N SER A 7 0.55 8.72 -19.97
CA SER A 7 1.30 7.86 -19.07
C SER A 7 0.63 7.75 -17.68
N VAL A 8 0.12 8.86 -17.15
CA VAL A 8 -0.61 8.85 -15.86
C VAL A 8 -1.92 8.05 -15.97
N ILE A 9 -2.69 8.23 -17.05
CA ILE A 9 -3.94 7.51 -17.28
C ILE A 9 -3.67 6.00 -17.46
N PHE A 10 -2.61 5.63 -18.18
CA PHE A 10 -2.23 4.24 -18.40
C PHE A 10 -1.82 3.57 -17.08
N ASN A 11 -0.99 4.23 -16.25
CA ASN A 11 -0.60 3.73 -14.94
C ASN A 11 -1.79 3.56 -13.99
N VAL A 12 -2.73 4.50 -13.99
CA VAL A 12 -3.97 4.40 -13.19
C VAL A 12 -4.80 3.19 -13.63
N ARG A 13 -4.93 2.94 -14.93
CA ARG A 13 -5.68 1.77 -15.45
C ARG A 13 -5.05 0.44 -15.02
N ILE A 14 -3.73 0.32 -15.06
CA ILE A 14 -3.02 -0.90 -14.61
C ILE A 14 -3.19 -1.08 -13.12
N ILE A 15 -3.03 -0.03 -12.32
CA ILE A 15 -3.23 -0.09 -10.87
C ILE A 15 -4.67 -0.53 -10.56
N VAL A 16 -5.66 0.05 -11.24
CA VAL A 16 -7.07 -0.33 -11.09
C VAL A 16 -7.29 -1.79 -11.50
N ALA A 17 -6.69 -2.26 -12.59
CA ALA A 17 -6.80 -3.65 -13.01
C ALA A 17 -6.20 -4.60 -11.97
N ILE A 18 -4.99 -4.34 -11.47
CA ILE A 18 -4.36 -5.13 -10.41
C ILE A 18 -5.22 -5.15 -9.14
N ILE A 19 -5.77 -4.00 -8.75
CA ILE A 19 -6.66 -3.90 -7.60
C ILE A 19 -7.95 -4.68 -7.86
N MET A 20 -8.54 -4.54 -9.03
CA MET A 20 -9.76 -5.27 -9.40
C MET A 20 -9.53 -6.78 -9.40
N ASP A 21 -8.46 -7.29 -10.00
CA ASP A 21 -8.12 -8.73 -9.97
C ASP A 21 -7.94 -9.24 -8.55
N PHE A 22 -7.22 -8.46 -7.71
CA PHE A 22 -6.97 -8.83 -6.30
C PHE A 22 -8.23 -8.88 -5.44
N PHE A 23 -9.25 -8.08 -5.79
CA PHE A 23 -10.47 -7.93 -4.99
C PHE A 23 -11.72 -8.48 -5.69
N THR A 24 -11.62 -8.98 -6.95
CA THR A 24 -12.76 -9.57 -7.65
C THR A 24 -13.26 -10.84 -6.96
N GLU A 25 -12.36 -11.71 -6.51
CA GLU A 25 -12.72 -12.89 -5.72
C GLU A 25 -13.45 -12.50 -4.43
N LEU A 26 -13.03 -11.38 -3.84
CA LEU A 26 -13.63 -10.82 -2.64
C LEU A 26 -15.06 -10.30 -2.87
N TYR A 27 -15.33 -9.79 -4.06
CA TYR A 27 -16.68 -9.33 -4.42
C TYR A 27 -17.68 -10.48 -4.41
N VAL A 28 -17.27 -11.63 -4.94
CA VAL A 28 -18.09 -12.85 -4.93
C VAL A 28 -18.27 -13.37 -3.50
N GLU A 29 -17.20 -13.40 -2.71
CA GLU A 29 -17.21 -13.90 -1.34
C GLU A 29 -18.04 -13.01 -0.39
N LYS A 30 -17.97 -11.68 -0.54
CA LYS A 30 -18.79 -10.73 0.24
C LYS A 30 -20.29 -10.83 -0.07
N ALA A 31 -20.64 -11.12 -1.31
CA ALA A 31 -22.04 -11.35 -1.71
C ALA A 31 -22.64 -12.57 -1.00
N TYR A 32 -21.80 -13.53 -0.58
CA TYR A 32 -22.23 -14.77 0.07
C TYR A 32 -21.94 -14.84 1.58
N ALA A 33 -20.94 -14.13 2.13
CA ALA A 33 -20.42 -14.36 3.50
C ALA A 33 -20.45 -13.14 4.44
N GLY A 34 -20.91 -11.97 4.02
CA GLY A 34 -20.94 -10.78 4.88
C GLY A 34 -19.61 -10.00 4.93
N ARG A 35 -19.40 -9.26 6.03
CA ARG A 35 -18.24 -8.32 6.15
C ARG A 35 -16.91 -9.07 6.26
N ILE A 36 -15.93 -8.68 5.47
CA ILE A 36 -14.55 -9.21 5.52
C ILE A 36 -13.94 -8.96 6.90
N SER A 37 -13.27 -9.97 7.45
CA SER A 37 -12.53 -9.81 8.69
C SER A 37 -11.35 -8.85 8.54
N THR A 38 -10.98 -8.14 9.61
CA THR A 38 -9.79 -7.27 9.59
C THR A 38 -8.53 -8.05 9.24
N THR A 39 -8.39 -9.27 9.73
CA THR A 39 -7.23 -10.13 9.43
C THR A 39 -7.13 -10.47 7.95
N GLU A 40 -8.23 -10.80 7.31
CA GLU A 40 -8.27 -11.07 5.88
C GLU A 40 -7.94 -9.82 5.07
N LEU A 41 -8.53 -8.67 5.43
CA LEU A 41 -8.22 -7.40 4.77
C LEU A 41 -6.74 -7.02 4.90
N VAL A 42 -6.14 -7.21 6.09
CA VAL A 42 -4.70 -7.00 6.33
C VAL A 42 -3.86 -7.89 5.42
N ASN A 43 -4.20 -9.18 5.30
CA ASN A 43 -3.45 -10.10 4.45
C ASN A 43 -3.53 -9.72 2.98
N ARG A 44 -4.70 -9.33 2.49
CA ARG A 44 -4.88 -8.91 1.10
C ARG A 44 -4.13 -7.62 0.78
N ILE A 45 -4.19 -6.62 1.66
CA ILE A 45 -3.40 -5.39 1.50
C ILE A 45 -1.89 -5.69 1.54
N TYR A 46 -1.46 -6.58 2.43
CA TYR A 46 -0.06 -7.02 2.49
C TYR A 46 0.38 -7.67 1.17
N ASN A 47 -0.41 -8.61 0.64
CA ASN A 47 -0.11 -9.27 -0.62
C ASN A 47 -0.09 -8.25 -1.79
N PHE A 48 -1.01 -7.29 -1.80
CA PHE A 48 -0.97 -6.18 -2.76
C PHE A 48 0.36 -5.41 -2.69
N CYS A 49 0.85 -5.09 -1.49
CA CYS A 49 2.12 -4.39 -1.32
C CYS A 49 3.31 -5.17 -1.92
N GLU A 50 3.35 -6.51 -1.75
CA GLU A 50 4.39 -7.36 -2.34
C GLU A 50 4.30 -7.39 -3.86
N VAL A 51 3.11 -7.64 -4.41
CA VAL A 51 2.89 -7.70 -5.87
C VAL A 51 3.20 -6.34 -6.51
N TYR A 52 2.67 -5.27 -5.95
CA TYR A 52 2.87 -3.92 -6.47
C TYR A 52 4.34 -3.50 -6.47
N SER A 53 5.07 -3.78 -5.38
CA SER A 53 6.50 -3.46 -5.28
C SER A 53 7.38 -4.40 -6.10
N GLY A 54 6.86 -5.55 -6.53
CA GLY A 54 7.61 -6.64 -7.13
C GLY A 54 8.66 -7.24 -6.18
N ARG A 55 8.43 -7.19 -4.87
CA ARG A 55 9.33 -7.66 -3.82
C ARG A 55 8.59 -8.55 -2.85
N VAL A 56 9.15 -9.72 -2.58
CA VAL A 56 8.70 -10.60 -1.51
C VAL A 56 9.43 -10.24 -0.23
N MET A 57 8.68 -10.00 0.83
CA MET A 57 9.23 -9.65 2.14
C MET A 57 9.59 -10.90 2.94
N TYR A 58 10.69 -10.86 3.68
CA TYR A 58 11.02 -11.92 4.62
C TYR A 58 9.96 -12.03 5.73
N PRO A 59 9.80 -13.20 6.37
CA PRO A 59 8.75 -13.41 7.37
C PRO A 59 8.68 -12.33 8.47
N TYR A 60 9.82 -11.90 9.01
CA TYR A 60 9.89 -10.86 10.03
C TYR A 60 9.49 -9.48 9.50
N GLN A 61 9.81 -9.18 8.24
CA GLN A 61 9.38 -7.97 7.56
C GLN A 61 7.86 -7.98 7.33
N GLY A 62 7.33 -9.14 6.92
CA GLY A 62 5.90 -9.35 6.73
C GLY A 62 5.11 -9.17 8.03
N GLN A 63 5.60 -9.68 9.14
CA GLN A 63 4.97 -9.46 10.46
C GLN A 63 4.91 -7.97 10.81
N PHE A 64 6.00 -7.25 10.61
CA PHE A 64 6.06 -5.81 10.85
C PHE A 64 5.13 -5.03 9.92
N SER A 65 5.15 -5.36 8.62
CA SER A 65 4.24 -4.78 7.63
C SER A 65 2.77 -4.98 8.01
N LYS A 66 2.37 -6.21 8.33
CA LYS A 66 1.00 -6.54 8.75
C LYS A 66 0.59 -5.81 10.04
N ARG A 67 1.52 -5.60 10.99
CA ARG A 67 1.23 -4.81 12.19
C ARG A 67 0.94 -3.35 11.85
N ILE A 68 1.71 -2.75 10.92
CA ILE A 68 1.46 -1.38 10.45
C ILE A 68 0.09 -1.31 9.77
N ILE A 69 -0.20 -2.20 8.81
CA ILE A 69 -1.46 -2.23 8.07
C ILE A 69 -2.65 -2.36 9.03
N ARG A 70 -2.55 -3.26 10.01
CA ARG A 70 -3.60 -3.46 11.02
C ARG A 70 -3.84 -2.19 11.83
N SER A 71 -2.79 -1.56 12.34
CA SER A 71 -2.89 -0.31 13.12
C SER A 71 -3.58 0.80 12.34
N VAL A 72 -3.23 0.94 11.07
CA VAL A 72 -3.85 1.93 10.18
C VAL A 72 -5.34 1.65 9.97
N LEU A 73 -5.72 0.38 9.73
CA LEU A 73 -7.13 0.00 9.52
C LEU A 73 -7.98 0.10 10.80
N GLU A 74 -7.41 -0.24 11.93
CA GLU A 74 -8.09 -0.18 13.24
C GLU A 74 -8.09 1.23 13.82
N ASN A 75 -7.27 2.13 13.27
CA ASN A 75 -7.06 3.51 13.75
C ASN A 75 -6.78 3.54 15.27
N ASP A 76 -5.94 2.59 15.73
CA ASP A 76 -5.68 2.38 17.15
C ASP A 76 -4.73 3.43 17.78
N GLY A 77 -4.14 4.31 16.97
CA GLY A 77 -3.17 5.32 17.39
C GLY A 77 -1.89 4.74 17.99
N ALA A 78 -1.58 3.46 17.71
CA ALA A 78 -0.47 2.77 18.31
C ALA A 78 0.88 3.31 17.87
N GLU A 79 1.78 3.48 18.84
CA GLU A 79 3.20 3.67 18.57
C GLU A 79 3.85 2.30 18.31
N ILE A 80 4.42 2.14 17.11
CA ILE A 80 5.06 0.89 16.69
C ILE A 80 6.57 1.08 16.65
N THR A 81 7.28 0.54 17.64
CA THR A 81 8.73 0.53 17.68
C THR A 81 9.27 -0.76 17.07
N ALA A 82 10.21 -0.65 16.12
CA ALA A 82 10.81 -1.78 15.45
C ALA A 82 12.34 -1.77 15.54
N LEU A 83 12.89 -2.82 16.13
CA LEU A 83 14.32 -3.06 16.20
C LEU A 83 14.74 -4.04 15.10
N PHE A 84 15.53 -3.54 14.17
CA PHE A 84 16.06 -4.32 13.06
C PHE A 84 17.60 -4.26 13.09
N SER A 85 18.26 -5.34 12.73
CA SER A 85 19.70 -5.34 12.50
C SER A 85 20.05 -4.40 11.32
N ARG A 86 21.32 -4.03 11.23
CA ARG A 86 21.80 -3.26 10.07
C ARG A 86 21.57 -4.07 8.78
N GLN A 87 21.20 -3.38 7.70
CA GLN A 87 20.97 -3.96 6.37
C GLN A 87 19.84 -5.02 6.29
N SER A 88 19.02 -5.16 7.31
CA SER A 88 17.88 -6.10 7.32
C SER A 88 16.64 -5.62 6.52
N GLY A 89 16.78 -4.56 5.74
CA GLY A 89 15.70 -4.07 4.89
C GLY A 89 14.62 -3.25 5.58
N LYS A 90 14.84 -2.74 6.82
CA LYS A 90 13.86 -1.93 7.56
C LYS A 90 13.23 -0.82 6.72
N THR A 91 14.06 0.06 6.14
CA THR A 91 13.59 1.18 5.33
C THR A 91 12.87 0.72 4.06
N GLU A 92 13.28 -0.40 3.49
CA GLU A 92 12.62 -1.01 2.35
C GLU A 92 11.23 -1.52 2.72
N THR A 93 11.11 -2.25 3.84
CA THR A 93 9.81 -2.74 4.34
C THR A 93 8.83 -1.59 4.57
N VAL A 94 9.28 -0.52 5.24
CA VAL A 94 8.45 0.68 5.45
C VAL A 94 8.05 1.31 4.11
N ALA A 95 9.00 1.44 3.18
CA ALA A 95 8.72 2.04 1.86
C ALA A 95 7.71 1.23 1.05
N ILE A 96 7.80 -0.10 1.06
CA ILE A 96 6.85 -0.99 0.39
C ILE A 96 5.47 -0.89 1.05
N THR A 97 5.42 -1.02 2.38
CA THR A 97 4.15 -1.04 3.12
C THR A 97 3.43 0.29 3.02
N VAL A 98 4.11 1.39 3.36
CA VAL A 98 3.47 2.71 3.40
C VAL A 98 3.16 3.20 1.99
N GLY A 99 4.06 2.97 1.01
CA GLY A 99 3.80 3.28 -0.39
C GLY A 99 2.60 2.51 -0.93
N GLY A 100 2.48 1.23 -0.60
CA GLY A 100 1.32 0.41 -0.97
C GLY A 100 0.02 0.92 -0.34
N LEU A 101 0.05 1.29 0.95
CA LEU A 101 -1.12 1.87 1.64
C LEU A 101 -1.58 3.18 1.01
N MET A 102 -0.66 4.07 0.63
CA MET A 102 -1.00 5.34 -0.02
C MET A 102 -1.74 5.16 -1.34
N ILE A 103 -1.53 4.03 -2.01
CA ILE A 103 -2.19 3.70 -3.27
C ILE A 103 -3.51 2.98 -3.02
N ILE A 104 -3.48 1.92 -2.20
CA ILE A 104 -4.61 1.01 -2.10
C ILE A 104 -5.76 1.54 -1.25
N LEU A 105 -5.47 2.23 -0.13
CA LEU A 105 -6.52 2.66 0.80
C LEU A 105 -7.54 3.61 0.18
N PRO A 106 -7.15 4.68 -0.55
CA PRO A 106 -8.11 5.55 -1.21
C PRO A 106 -8.94 4.83 -2.28
N GLN A 107 -8.35 3.86 -2.97
CA GLN A 107 -9.05 3.06 -3.98
C GLN A 107 -10.10 2.15 -3.33
N LEU A 108 -9.73 1.42 -2.27
CA LEU A 108 -10.67 0.58 -1.52
C LEU A 108 -11.81 1.39 -0.92
N ALA A 109 -11.52 2.56 -0.33
CA ALA A 109 -12.52 3.43 0.28
C ALA A 109 -13.59 3.92 -0.71
N ASN A 110 -13.24 4.03 -2.00
CA ASN A 110 -14.13 4.47 -3.06
C ASN A 110 -14.77 3.28 -3.84
N MET A 111 -14.43 2.03 -3.51
CA MET A 111 -15.08 0.88 -4.14
C MET A 111 -16.49 0.64 -3.59
N PRO A 112 -17.49 0.33 -4.44
CA PRO A 112 -18.87 0.11 -4.01
C PRO A 112 -19.02 -0.89 -2.88
N MET A 113 -18.21 -1.94 -2.88
CA MET A 113 -18.23 -3.00 -1.87
C MET A 113 -17.74 -2.57 -0.49
N PHE A 114 -17.00 -1.46 -0.38
CA PHE A 114 -16.43 -0.97 0.87
C PHE A 114 -17.01 0.39 1.29
N LEU A 115 -18.02 0.92 0.59
CA LEU A 115 -18.58 2.24 0.87
C LEU A 115 -19.10 2.37 2.31
N ASP A 116 -19.57 1.27 2.91
CA ASP A 116 -20.08 1.24 4.27
C ASP A 116 -19.10 0.63 5.28
N ASP A 117 -17.85 0.40 4.88
CA ASP A 117 -16.84 -0.13 5.80
C ASP A 117 -16.20 1.01 6.62
N PRO A 118 -16.49 1.11 7.94
CA PRO A 118 -16.01 2.21 8.77
C PRO A 118 -14.48 2.27 8.87
N ARG A 119 -13.77 1.14 8.64
CA ARG A 119 -12.32 1.08 8.66
C ARG A 119 -11.67 1.85 7.50
N LEU A 120 -12.42 2.06 6.41
CA LEU A 120 -11.93 2.66 5.17
C LEU A 120 -12.46 4.08 4.94
N GLN A 121 -13.51 4.50 5.65
CA GLN A 121 -14.15 5.80 5.42
C GLN A 121 -13.19 6.99 5.51
N MET A 122 -12.23 6.95 6.43
CA MET A 122 -11.25 8.03 6.65
C MET A 122 -10.26 8.21 5.48
N PHE A 123 -10.19 7.23 4.58
CA PHE A 123 -9.24 7.26 3.45
C PHE A 123 -9.87 7.71 2.13
N LYS A 124 -11.14 8.10 2.11
CA LYS A 124 -11.84 8.56 0.89
C LYS A 124 -11.15 9.76 0.24
N ASP A 125 -10.67 10.69 1.05
CA ASP A 125 -10.00 11.92 0.60
C ASP A 125 -8.48 11.77 0.50
N GLY A 126 -7.95 10.56 0.71
CA GLY A 126 -6.54 10.25 0.61
C GLY A 126 -5.92 9.75 1.91
N PHE A 127 -4.61 9.50 1.85
CA PHE A 127 -3.80 9.01 2.96
C PHE A 127 -2.52 9.85 3.08
N TRP A 128 -2.35 10.50 4.22
CA TRP A 128 -1.21 11.38 4.46
C TRP A 128 -0.16 10.70 5.34
N VAL A 129 1.10 10.86 4.96
CA VAL A 129 2.24 10.28 5.66
C VAL A 129 3.28 11.33 5.98
N GLY A 130 3.61 11.51 7.25
CA GLY A 130 4.73 12.33 7.70
C GLY A 130 6.00 11.49 7.89
N ILE A 131 7.12 11.93 7.31
CA ILE A 131 8.43 11.30 7.50
C ILE A 131 9.31 12.24 8.30
N PHE A 132 9.64 11.85 9.52
CA PHE A 132 10.49 12.59 10.43
C PHE A 132 11.83 11.87 10.61
N ALA A 133 12.93 12.59 10.59
CA ALA A 133 14.27 12.07 10.79
C ALA A 133 15.19 13.15 11.39
N PRO A 134 16.29 12.76 12.05
CA PRO A 134 17.24 13.73 12.62
C PRO A 134 17.87 14.66 11.59
N SER A 135 17.89 14.28 10.32
CA SER A 135 18.37 15.13 9.21
C SER A 135 17.46 15.02 7.99
N GLN A 136 17.37 16.12 7.24
CA GLN A 136 16.63 16.17 5.97
C GLN A 136 17.10 15.09 4.98
N ARG A 137 18.39 14.81 4.92
CA ARG A 137 18.96 13.77 4.05
C ARG A 137 18.42 12.39 4.34
N GLN A 138 18.22 12.05 5.63
CA GLN A 138 17.66 10.76 6.03
C GLN A 138 16.16 10.66 5.68
N ALA A 139 15.39 11.71 5.94
CA ALA A 139 13.99 11.78 5.54
C ALA A 139 13.83 11.66 4.02
N GLN A 140 14.65 12.39 3.26
CA GLN A 140 14.67 12.34 1.80
C GLN A 140 15.01 10.94 1.25
N THR A 141 15.92 10.22 1.91
CA THR A 141 16.26 8.84 1.51
C THR A 141 15.05 7.91 1.63
N THR A 142 14.30 8.02 2.72
CA THR A 142 13.07 7.22 2.91
C THR A 142 11.99 7.62 1.91
N TYR A 143 11.76 8.91 1.72
CA TYR A 143 10.83 9.42 0.72
C TYR A 143 11.15 8.93 -0.69
N ASN A 144 12.42 9.04 -1.11
CA ASN A 144 12.84 8.60 -2.46
C ASN A 144 12.64 7.10 -2.66
N ARG A 145 12.85 6.29 -1.63
CA ARG A 145 12.56 4.85 -1.69
C ARG A 145 11.07 4.58 -1.84
N MET A 146 10.23 5.24 -1.06
CA MET A 146 8.77 5.13 -1.20
C MET A 146 8.33 5.51 -2.60
N ARG A 147 8.76 6.68 -3.08
CA ARG A 147 8.46 7.15 -4.45
C ARG A 147 8.90 6.15 -5.51
N GLY A 148 10.10 5.59 -5.38
CA GLY A 148 10.61 4.58 -6.32
C GLY A 148 9.80 3.28 -6.32
N ARG A 149 9.16 2.92 -5.20
CA ARG A 149 8.28 1.74 -5.12
C ARG A 149 6.86 2.00 -5.60
N MET A 150 6.44 3.26 -5.60
CA MET A 150 5.14 3.67 -6.15
C MET A 150 5.14 3.78 -7.68
N GLN A 151 6.30 3.72 -8.33
CA GLN A 151 6.42 3.73 -9.79
C GLN A 151 6.27 2.31 -10.33
N CYS A 152 5.25 2.08 -11.14
CA CYS A 152 4.99 0.78 -11.77
C CYS A 152 6.16 0.36 -12.66
N LYS A 153 6.58 -0.92 -12.60
CA LYS A 153 7.71 -1.45 -13.38
C LYS A 153 7.56 -1.24 -14.90
N GLU A 154 6.33 -1.22 -15.41
CA GLU A 154 6.06 -1.01 -16.83
C GLU A 154 6.37 0.40 -17.32
N ALA A 155 6.43 1.39 -16.43
CA ALA A 155 6.92 2.73 -16.78
C ALA A 155 8.45 2.78 -16.96
N GLN A 156 9.17 1.75 -16.57
CA GLN A 156 10.63 1.65 -16.69
C GLN A 156 11.09 0.90 -17.95
N VAL A 157 10.22 0.07 -18.55
CA VAL A 157 10.56 -0.76 -19.73
C VAL A 157 10.67 0.07 -21.03
N ASN A 158 10.13 1.28 -21.07
CA ASN A 158 10.18 2.15 -22.25
C ASN A 158 11.26 3.25 -22.19
N LYS A 159 12.35 3.03 -21.45
CA LYS A 159 13.48 3.98 -21.36
C LYS A 159 14.78 3.48 -21.99
N ASP A 160 14.76 2.31 -22.64
CA ASP A 160 15.89 1.81 -23.43
C ASP A 160 15.64 1.97 -24.92
#